data_ec341a5132b11e942c4ef5e156867a7b
#
_entry.id   ec341a5132b11e942c4ef5e156867a7b
#
_cell.length_a   1.000
_cell.length_b   1.000
_cell.length_c   1.000
_cell.angle_alpha   90.00
_cell.angle_beta   90.00
_cell.angle_gamma   90.00
#
_symmetry.space_group_name_H-M   'P 1'
#
loop_
_entity.id
_entity.type
_entity.pdbx_description
1 polymer ?
#
loop_
_entity_poly.entity_id
_entity_poly.type
_entity_poly.pdbx_seq_one_letter_code
_entity_poly.pdbx_strand_id
1 'polypeptide(L)'
;LVTLVEHPDGHGLTAAKFLTAADLAASGTGQAPGQDDEFKTVLWDRATGAPAVPNGTMGHRYTETGKGNWNLDLGDLDPALSLLDVAGARAVELALPCFEDPRGEGTIVHRGVPAVRVGEHLVTTVLDLMLAQYNVGREGLPGTWPSGYDDVEAPYTPAWQAEITSVPAEACLRIAREFAKNSEDSQG
;
A
#
# COMPACT_ATOMS: atom_id res chain seq x y z
N LEU A 1 0.07 -6.71 -4.07
CA LEU A 1 1.47 -6.35 -3.79
C LEU A 1 2.00 -5.38 -4.84
N VAL A 2 2.92 -4.49 -4.43
CA VAL A 2 3.59 -3.50 -5.28
C VAL A 2 5.09 -3.77 -5.23
N THR A 3 5.74 -3.77 -6.39
CA THR A 3 7.19 -3.97 -6.51
C THR A 3 7.94 -2.70 -6.10
N LEU A 4 9.09 -2.88 -5.47
CA LEU A 4 10.02 -1.84 -5.10
C LEU A 4 11.28 -1.98 -5.97
N VAL A 5 11.71 -0.85 -6.53
CA VAL A 5 12.88 -0.77 -7.42
C VAL A 5 13.79 0.38 -6.98
N GLU A 6 15.02 0.40 -7.47
CA GLU A 6 15.90 1.56 -7.29
C GLU A 6 15.30 2.80 -7.98
N HIS A 7 15.29 3.91 -7.26
CA HIS A 7 14.83 5.19 -7.81
C HIS A 7 15.76 5.63 -8.94
N PRO A 8 15.23 6.08 -10.10
CA PRO A 8 16.05 6.45 -11.27
C PRO A 8 17.16 7.46 -10.96
N ASP A 9 16.90 8.38 -10.04
CA ASP A 9 17.84 9.44 -9.67
C ASP A 9 18.75 9.06 -8.49
N GLY A 10 18.79 7.79 -8.09
CA GLY A 10 19.67 7.29 -7.04
C GLY A 10 19.26 7.63 -5.61
N HIS A 11 18.01 7.97 -5.39
CA HIS A 11 17.47 8.28 -4.06
C HIS A 11 17.11 7.05 -3.20
N GLY A 12 17.51 5.86 -3.59
CA GLY A 12 17.20 4.60 -2.93
C GLY A 12 15.98 3.90 -3.55
N LEU A 13 15.22 3.16 -2.76
CA LEU A 13 14.08 2.40 -3.26
C LEU A 13 12.84 3.28 -3.46
N THR A 14 12.05 2.96 -4.47
CA THR A 14 10.73 3.57 -4.72
C THR A 14 9.73 2.53 -5.17
N ALA A 15 8.44 2.84 -5.06
CA ALA A 15 7.37 1.99 -5.58
C ALA A 15 7.32 2.04 -7.11
N ALA A 16 7.08 0.90 -7.75
CA ALA A 16 7.01 0.81 -9.21
C ALA A 16 5.62 0.37 -9.69
N LYS A 17 5.41 -0.92 -9.88
CA LYS A 17 4.17 -1.46 -10.46
C LYS A 17 3.55 -2.52 -9.52
N PHE A 18 2.30 -2.83 -9.76
CA PHE A 18 1.71 -4.02 -9.14
C PHE A 18 2.44 -5.28 -9.60
N LEU A 19 2.71 -6.16 -8.64
CA LEU A 19 3.16 -7.51 -8.95
C LEU A 19 1.99 -8.27 -9.58
N THR A 20 2.23 -8.87 -10.74
CA THR A 20 1.21 -9.61 -11.50
C THR A 20 1.44 -11.12 -11.46
N ALA A 21 0.43 -11.88 -11.84
CA ALA A 21 0.54 -13.33 -11.97
C ALA A 21 1.63 -13.73 -12.98
N ALA A 22 1.82 -12.97 -14.05
CA ALA A 22 2.91 -13.18 -14.99
C ALA A 22 4.30 -12.98 -14.36
N ASP A 23 4.48 -11.93 -13.56
CA ASP A 23 5.74 -11.69 -12.82
C ASP A 23 6.02 -12.82 -11.83
N LEU A 24 4.98 -13.30 -11.13
CA LEU A 24 5.08 -14.40 -10.17
C LEU A 24 5.52 -15.71 -10.87
N ALA A 25 4.93 -16.03 -12.01
CA ALA A 25 5.30 -17.20 -12.82
C ALA A 25 6.72 -17.08 -13.38
N ALA A 26 7.10 -15.92 -13.90
CA ALA A 26 8.44 -15.65 -14.42
C ALA A 26 9.54 -15.82 -13.36
N SER A 27 9.23 -15.49 -12.10
CA SER A 27 10.15 -15.68 -10.96
C SER A 27 10.23 -17.13 -10.46
N GLY A 28 9.46 -18.06 -11.05
CA GLY A 28 9.43 -19.47 -10.64
C GLY A 28 8.73 -19.73 -9.30
N THR A 29 8.03 -18.75 -8.76
CA THR A 29 7.35 -18.83 -7.45
C THR A 29 5.85 -19.07 -7.55
N GLY A 30 5.30 -19.12 -8.76
CA GLY A 30 3.89 -19.37 -9.02
C GLY A 30 3.66 -20.26 -10.22
N GLN A 31 2.42 -20.70 -10.42
CA GLN A 31 2.03 -21.42 -11.62
C GLN A 31 1.91 -20.45 -12.80
N ALA A 32 2.14 -20.96 -14.01
CA ALA A 32 1.89 -20.18 -15.22
C ALA A 32 0.41 -19.74 -15.23
N PRO A 33 0.14 -18.43 -15.39
CA PRO A 33 -1.23 -17.95 -15.47
C PRO A 33 -1.93 -18.51 -16.71
N GLY A 34 -3.25 -18.67 -16.63
CA GLY A 34 -4.07 -18.89 -17.82
C GLY A 34 -3.95 -17.70 -18.77
N GLN A 35 -4.32 -17.88 -20.03
CA GLN A 35 -4.17 -16.89 -21.10
C GLN A 35 -4.78 -15.51 -20.75
N ASP A 36 -5.74 -15.48 -19.85
CA ASP A 36 -6.46 -14.29 -19.43
C ASP A 36 -6.11 -13.78 -18.02
N ASP A 37 -5.16 -14.41 -17.36
CA ASP A 37 -4.85 -14.16 -15.94
C ASP A 37 -3.50 -13.48 -15.71
N GLU A 38 -2.72 -13.26 -16.76
CA GLU A 38 -1.36 -12.71 -16.69
C GLU A 38 -1.27 -11.39 -15.94
N PHE A 39 -2.29 -10.55 -16.05
CA PHE A 39 -2.33 -9.22 -15.42
C PHE A 39 -3.00 -9.20 -14.05
N LYS A 40 -3.52 -10.32 -13.55
CA LYS A 40 -4.10 -10.37 -12.21
C LYS A 40 -3.07 -9.95 -11.17
N THR A 41 -3.50 -9.13 -10.22
CA THR A 41 -2.63 -8.65 -9.15
C THR A 41 -2.42 -9.73 -8.10
N VAL A 42 -1.21 -9.80 -7.57
CA VAL A 42 -0.82 -10.72 -6.50
C VAL A 42 -1.10 -10.10 -5.15
N LEU A 43 -1.65 -10.88 -4.23
CA LEU A 43 -1.78 -10.55 -2.82
C LEU A 43 -0.82 -11.40 -1.98
N TRP A 44 -0.70 -11.09 -0.69
CA TRP A 44 -0.05 -11.97 0.28
C TRP A 44 -1.12 -12.68 1.08
N ASP A 45 -1.11 -13.99 1.05
CA ASP A 45 -2.03 -14.81 1.83
C ASP A 45 -1.44 -15.12 3.21
N ARG A 46 -2.10 -14.67 4.28
CA ARG A 46 -1.66 -14.92 5.65
C ARG A 46 -1.81 -16.38 6.07
N ALA A 47 -2.81 -17.06 5.52
CA ALA A 47 -3.06 -18.46 5.87
C ALA A 47 -1.92 -19.37 5.43
N THR A 48 -1.34 -19.11 4.27
CA THR A 48 -0.21 -19.90 3.73
C THR A 48 1.15 -19.26 3.95
N GLY A 49 1.19 -17.96 4.27
CA GLY A 49 2.43 -17.20 4.37
C GLY A 49 3.14 -17.01 3.03
N ALA A 50 2.39 -16.95 1.94
CA ALA A 50 2.92 -16.93 0.58
C ALA A 50 2.14 -15.96 -0.34
N PRO A 51 2.76 -15.53 -1.47
CA PRO A 51 2.04 -14.79 -2.49
C PRO A 51 0.98 -15.66 -3.17
N ALA A 52 -0.19 -15.10 -3.43
CA ALA A 52 -1.31 -15.77 -4.07
C ALA A 52 -2.02 -14.88 -5.09
N VAL A 53 -2.64 -15.51 -6.08
CA VAL A 53 -3.46 -14.84 -7.09
C VAL A 53 -4.92 -15.21 -6.84
N PRO A 54 -5.79 -14.24 -6.51
CA PRO A 54 -7.19 -14.52 -6.24
C PRO A 54 -7.94 -14.91 -7.53
N ASN A 55 -9.04 -15.62 -7.37
CA ASN A 55 -9.95 -15.89 -8.47
C ASN A 55 -10.78 -14.63 -8.82
N GLY A 56 -11.40 -14.66 -10.01
CA GLY A 56 -12.15 -13.51 -10.49
C GLY A 56 -11.26 -12.32 -10.87
N THR A 57 -11.85 -11.14 -10.90
CA THR A 57 -11.16 -9.90 -11.31
C THR A 57 -11.75 -8.69 -10.59
N MET A 58 -10.94 -7.69 -10.33
CA MET A 58 -11.36 -6.39 -9.84
C MET A 58 -11.40 -5.33 -10.94
N GLY A 59 -11.34 -5.69 -12.18
CA GLY A 59 -11.24 -4.74 -13.27
C GLY A 59 -12.00 -5.13 -14.51
N HIS A 60 -12.18 -4.14 -15.37
CA HIS A 60 -12.81 -4.34 -16.67
C HIS A 60 -11.74 -4.54 -17.75
N ARG A 61 -11.91 -5.57 -18.56
CA ARG A 61 -11.17 -5.70 -19.80
C ARG A 61 -11.85 -4.88 -20.90
N TYR A 62 -11.17 -3.89 -21.38
CA TYR A 62 -11.69 -2.98 -22.43
C TYR A 62 -12.04 -3.66 -23.74
N THR A 63 -11.53 -4.87 -23.98
CA THR A 63 -11.66 -5.55 -25.28
C THR A 63 -12.77 -6.57 -25.35
N GLU A 64 -13.45 -6.90 -24.22
CA GLU A 64 -14.44 -7.96 -24.22
C GLU A 64 -15.72 -7.56 -23.47
N THR A 65 -16.84 -7.56 -24.17
CA THR A 65 -18.16 -7.28 -23.61
C THR A 65 -18.54 -8.35 -22.59
N GLY A 66 -18.90 -7.93 -21.38
CA GLY A 66 -19.37 -8.81 -20.31
C GLY A 66 -18.29 -9.44 -19.45
N LYS A 67 -17.02 -9.20 -19.74
CA LYS A 67 -15.89 -9.61 -18.88
C LYS A 67 -15.40 -8.43 -18.04
N GLY A 68 -14.83 -8.72 -16.88
CA GLY A 68 -14.29 -7.71 -15.97
C GLY A 68 -15.31 -7.15 -14.99
N ASN A 69 -16.30 -7.94 -14.65
CA ASN A 69 -17.14 -7.64 -13.50
C ASN A 69 -16.30 -7.64 -12.23
N TRP A 70 -16.71 -6.83 -11.26
CA TRP A 70 -16.16 -6.88 -9.91
C TRP A 70 -16.63 -8.18 -9.23
N ASN A 71 -15.98 -9.26 -9.60
CA ASN A 71 -16.27 -10.60 -9.13
C ASN A 71 -15.05 -11.23 -8.46
N LEU A 72 -14.31 -10.44 -7.72
CA LEU A 72 -13.21 -10.94 -6.92
C LEU A 72 -13.70 -12.06 -6.02
N ASP A 73 -13.10 -13.22 -6.17
CA ASP A 73 -13.37 -14.39 -5.36
C ASP A 73 -12.08 -14.76 -4.61
N LEU A 74 -12.07 -14.50 -3.32
CA LEU A 74 -10.95 -14.80 -2.43
C LEU A 74 -10.92 -16.27 -2.03
N GLY A 75 -12.07 -16.99 -2.09
CA GLY A 75 -12.13 -18.36 -1.60
C GLY A 75 -11.62 -18.44 -0.15
N ASP A 76 -10.67 -19.32 0.09
CA ASP A 76 -10.04 -19.51 1.41
C ASP A 76 -8.82 -18.59 1.67
N LEU A 77 -8.52 -17.66 0.77
CA LEU A 77 -7.39 -16.72 0.94
C LEU A 77 -7.67 -15.71 2.05
N ASP A 78 -6.67 -15.46 2.90
CA ASP A 78 -6.66 -14.42 3.93
C ASP A 78 -5.69 -13.29 3.54
N PRO A 79 -6.14 -12.25 2.80
CA PRO A 79 -5.26 -11.21 2.31
C PRO A 79 -4.62 -10.39 3.42
N ALA A 80 -3.30 -10.32 3.46
CA ALA A 80 -2.57 -9.39 4.30
C ALA A 80 -2.70 -7.96 3.76
N LEU A 81 -3.33 -7.08 4.52
CA LEU A 81 -3.39 -5.65 4.18
C LEU A 81 -2.04 -4.96 4.42
N SER A 82 -1.30 -5.39 5.44
CA SER A 82 0.06 -4.93 5.75
C SER A 82 1.00 -6.11 5.90
N LEU A 83 2.27 -5.92 5.54
CA LEU A 83 3.32 -6.90 5.75
C LEU A 83 4.06 -6.74 7.09
N LEU A 84 3.63 -5.84 7.97
CA LEU A 84 4.37 -5.50 9.20
C LEU A 84 4.63 -6.73 10.07
N ASP A 85 3.63 -7.61 10.20
CA ASP A 85 3.69 -8.81 11.04
C ASP A 85 3.91 -10.10 10.24
N VAL A 86 4.28 -9.97 8.96
CA VAL A 86 4.51 -11.13 8.09
C VAL A 86 5.91 -11.71 8.32
N ALA A 87 5.99 -13.01 8.46
CA ALA A 87 7.27 -13.70 8.61
C ALA A 87 8.20 -13.44 7.42
N GLY A 88 9.44 -13.07 7.69
CA GLY A 88 10.42 -12.70 6.67
C GLY A 88 10.32 -11.27 6.15
N ALA A 89 9.33 -10.50 6.61
CA ALA A 89 9.29 -9.08 6.32
C ALA A 89 10.43 -8.34 7.02
N ARG A 90 10.94 -7.32 6.34
CA ARG A 90 11.96 -6.41 6.89
C ARG A 90 11.56 -4.98 6.60
N ALA A 91 11.95 -4.08 7.48
CA ALA A 91 11.81 -2.65 7.22
C ALA A 91 12.76 -2.21 6.10
N VAL A 92 12.25 -1.47 5.14
CA VAL A 92 13.03 -0.82 4.08
C VAL A 92 12.62 0.63 3.99
N GLU A 93 13.57 1.50 3.66
CA GLU A 93 13.30 2.93 3.46
C GLU A 93 12.99 3.19 1.99
N LEU A 94 11.96 3.99 1.74
CA LEU A 94 11.54 4.40 0.41
C LEU A 94 11.71 5.91 0.22
N ALA A 95 12.09 6.28 -0.99
CA ALA A 95 11.97 7.62 -1.51
C ALA A 95 10.52 7.84 -1.99
N LEU A 96 9.82 8.75 -1.33
CA LEU A 96 8.43 9.08 -1.61
C LEU A 96 8.33 10.55 -2.04
N PRO A 97 7.43 10.89 -2.98
CA PRO A 97 7.21 12.29 -3.36
C PRO A 97 6.61 13.08 -2.20
N CYS A 98 7.12 14.27 -1.96
CA CYS A 98 6.57 15.20 -0.99
C CYS A 98 5.47 16.02 -1.67
N PHE A 99 4.21 15.64 -1.48
CA PHE A 99 3.07 16.37 -2.07
C PHE A 99 2.77 17.68 -1.37
N GLU A 100 3.33 17.89 -0.18
CA GLU A 100 3.14 19.08 0.65
C GLU A 100 4.10 20.19 0.31
N ASP A 101 5.04 19.97 -0.60
CA ASP A 101 5.98 21.01 -1.00
C ASP A 101 5.24 22.10 -1.80
N PRO A 102 5.04 23.31 -1.23
CA PRO A 102 4.29 24.38 -1.88
C PRO A 102 5.01 24.94 -3.10
N ARG A 103 6.30 24.66 -3.26
CA ARG A 103 7.10 25.12 -4.38
C ARG A 103 7.08 24.15 -5.56
N GLY A 104 6.61 22.92 -5.32
CA GLY A 104 6.56 21.90 -6.35
C GLY A 104 7.94 21.48 -6.88
N GLU A 105 9.00 21.64 -6.07
CA GLU A 105 10.38 21.37 -6.47
C GLU A 105 10.71 19.86 -6.50
N GLY A 106 9.72 19.00 -6.30
CA GLY A 106 9.92 17.56 -6.33
C GLY A 106 10.73 17.03 -5.14
N THR A 107 10.55 17.66 -3.97
CA THR A 107 11.17 17.20 -2.72
C THR A 107 10.82 15.74 -2.47
N ILE A 108 11.81 14.95 -2.07
CA ILE A 108 11.66 13.55 -1.71
C ILE A 108 11.72 13.43 -0.19
N VAL A 109 10.83 12.64 0.36
CA VAL A 109 10.87 12.24 1.76
C VAL A 109 11.19 10.76 1.88
N HIS A 110 11.94 10.40 2.92
CA HIS A 110 12.34 9.03 3.18
C HIS A 110 11.54 8.46 4.35
N ARG A 111 10.79 7.38 4.08
CA ARG A 111 9.95 6.71 5.09
C ARG A 111 9.95 5.21 4.89
N GLY A 112 9.86 4.50 6.01
CA GLY A 112 9.92 3.06 6.05
C GLY A 112 8.60 2.36 5.72
N VAL A 113 8.72 1.22 5.05
CA VAL A 113 7.64 0.25 4.87
C VAL A 113 8.14 -1.16 5.18
N PRO A 114 7.27 -2.08 5.59
CA PRO A 114 7.64 -3.48 5.63
C PRO A 114 7.65 -4.05 4.22
N ALA A 115 8.62 -4.89 3.91
CA ALA A 115 8.76 -5.51 2.59
C ALA A 115 9.22 -6.97 2.70
N VAL A 116 8.79 -7.80 1.77
CA VAL A 116 9.22 -9.19 1.62
C VAL A 116 9.76 -9.43 0.22
N ARG A 117 10.53 -10.51 0.05
CA ARG A 117 10.94 -10.98 -1.27
C ARG A 117 9.97 -12.02 -1.82
N VAL A 118 9.61 -11.83 -3.09
CA VAL A 118 8.84 -12.77 -3.90
C VAL A 118 9.65 -13.05 -5.16
N GLY A 119 10.32 -14.17 -5.20
CA GLY A 119 11.32 -14.43 -6.24
C GLY A 119 12.42 -13.37 -6.24
N GLU A 120 12.64 -12.74 -7.38
CA GLU A 120 13.60 -11.63 -7.52
C GLU A 120 13.03 -10.27 -7.07
N HIS A 121 11.71 -10.16 -6.90
CA HIS A 121 11.07 -8.91 -6.57
C HIS A 121 11.08 -8.63 -5.07
N LEU A 122 11.39 -7.41 -4.68
CA LEU A 122 11.09 -6.88 -3.36
C LEU A 122 9.72 -6.20 -3.44
N VAL A 123 8.82 -6.53 -2.52
CA VAL A 123 7.43 -6.07 -2.58
C VAL A 123 6.92 -5.57 -1.25
N THR A 124 5.95 -4.66 -1.30
CA THR A 124 5.16 -4.20 -0.16
C THR A 124 3.67 -4.16 -0.53
N THR A 125 2.81 -3.76 0.39
CA THR A 125 1.39 -3.58 0.09
C THR A 125 1.05 -2.13 -0.26
N VAL A 126 -0.10 -1.93 -0.91
CA VAL A 126 -0.65 -0.60 -1.16
C VAL A 126 -0.93 0.13 0.14
N LEU A 127 -1.49 -0.56 1.15
CA LEU A 127 -1.76 0.05 2.46
C LEU A 127 -0.47 0.53 3.14
N ASP A 128 0.59 -0.27 3.10
CA ASP A 128 1.87 0.11 3.68
C ASP A 128 2.45 1.35 3.01
N LEU A 129 2.33 1.44 1.68
CA LEU A 129 2.73 2.63 0.90
C LEU A 129 1.88 3.85 1.26
N MET A 130 0.55 3.69 1.35
CA MET A 130 -0.35 4.79 1.73
C MET A 130 -0.05 5.31 3.13
N LEU A 131 0.14 4.43 4.10
CA LEU A 131 0.48 4.82 5.46
C LEU A 131 1.81 5.62 5.51
N ALA A 132 2.83 5.15 4.78
CA ALA A 132 4.10 5.86 4.68
C ALA A 132 3.93 7.22 3.95
N GLN A 133 3.17 7.27 2.85
CA GLN A 133 2.91 8.49 2.09
C GLN A 133 2.20 9.55 2.95
N TYR A 134 1.18 9.14 3.70
CA TYR A 134 0.40 10.03 4.57
C TYR A 134 0.98 10.18 5.98
N ASN A 135 2.25 9.87 6.15
CA ASN A 135 3.01 10.14 7.37
C ASN A 135 2.45 9.44 8.62
N VAL A 136 1.88 8.24 8.44
CA VAL A 136 1.40 7.41 9.54
C VAL A 136 2.54 6.53 10.04
N GLY A 137 3.19 6.97 11.12
CA GLY A 137 4.30 6.24 11.74
C GLY A 137 3.87 4.92 12.35
N ARG A 138 4.71 3.90 12.18
CA ARG A 138 4.52 2.59 12.81
C ARG A 138 5.83 2.14 13.44
N GLU A 139 5.72 1.47 14.58
CA GLU A 139 6.88 1.00 15.34
C GLU A 139 7.79 0.12 14.49
N GLY A 140 9.09 0.33 14.61
CA GLY A 140 10.12 -0.44 13.90
C GLY A 140 10.38 -0.03 12.46
N LEU A 141 9.63 0.92 11.90
CA LEU A 141 9.88 1.44 10.55
C LEU A 141 10.74 2.72 10.57
N PRO A 142 11.77 2.82 9.71
CA PRO A 142 12.60 4.01 9.60
C PRO A 142 11.84 5.21 9.05
N GLY A 143 12.30 6.41 9.38
CA GLY A 143 11.75 7.67 8.89
C GLY A 143 11.51 8.68 10.00
N THR A 144 11.17 9.89 9.60
CA THR A 144 10.71 10.92 10.52
C THR A 144 9.18 10.88 10.55
N TRP A 145 8.62 10.63 11.71
CA TRP A 145 7.20 10.46 11.92
C TRP A 145 6.64 11.53 12.85
N PRO A 146 5.36 11.89 12.72
CA PRO A 146 4.70 12.81 13.64
C PRO A 146 4.80 12.32 15.09
N SER A 147 4.92 13.26 16.01
CA SER A 147 4.85 12.97 17.45
C SER A 147 3.43 12.61 17.93
N GLY A 148 2.41 13.01 17.16
CA GLY A 148 1.01 12.75 17.46
C GLY A 148 0.08 13.53 16.53
N TYR A 149 -1.21 13.46 16.79
CA TYR A 149 -2.24 14.17 16.01
C TYR A 149 -2.20 15.70 16.22
N ASP A 150 -1.54 16.16 17.24
CA ASP A 150 -1.34 17.57 17.64
C ASP A 150 -0.03 18.17 17.10
N ASP A 151 0.75 17.41 16.33
CA ASP A 151 1.98 17.85 15.69
C ASP A 151 1.66 18.79 14.51
N VAL A 152 1.78 20.10 14.72
CA VAL A 152 1.46 21.13 13.71
C VAL A 152 2.51 21.21 12.59
N GLU A 153 3.73 20.75 12.84
CA GLU A 153 4.83 20.81 11.87
C GLU A 153 4.87 19.59 10.94
N ALA A 154 4.26 18.49 11.37
CA ALA A 154 4.26 17.26 10.59
C ALA A 154 3.08 17.21 9.61
N PRO A 155 3.34 17.18 8.29
CA PRO A 155 2.30 17.09 7.28
C PRO A 155 1.34 15.92 7.51
N TYR A 156 0.08 16.14 7.11
CA TYR A 156 -1.05 15.19 7.19
C TYR A 156 -1.58 14.92 8.61
N THR A 157 -1.07 15.57 9.65
CA THR A 157 -1.71 15.49 10.96
C THR A 157 -3.00 16.35 11.00
N PRO A 158 -3.94 16.04 11.88
CA PRO A 158 -5.11 16.88 12.10
C PRO A 158 -4.77 18.33 12.53
N ALA A 159 -3.69 18.51 13.29
CA ALA A 159 -3.24 19.85 13.70
C ALA A 159 -2.63 20.63 12.51
N TRP A 160 -1.78 20.00 11.72
CA TRP A 160 -1.20 20.62 10.52
C TRP A 160 -2.28 21.05 9.50
N GLN A 161 -3.27 20.21 9.21
CA GLN A 161 -4.33 20.57 8.28
C GLN A 161 -5.21 21.73 8.80
N ALA A 162 -5.38 21.85 10.13
CA ALA A 162 -6.18 22.92 10.72
C ALA A 162 -5.61 24.31 10.42
N GLU A 163 -4.29 24.46 10.39
CA GLU A 163 -3.62 25.70 10.00
C GLU A 163 -3.87 26.10 8.54
N ILE A 164 -4.09 25.10 7.67
CA ILE A 164 -4.33 25.32 6.23
C ILE A 164 -5.81 25.54 5.93
N THR A 165 -6.68 24.74 6.54
CA THR A 165 -8.11 24.66 6.18
C THR A 165 -9.02 25.41 7.13
N SER A 166 -8.53 25.78 8.31
CA SER A 166 -9.30 26.30 9.43
C SER A 166 -10.36 25.31 9.98
N VAL A 167 -10.30 24.04 9.58
CA VAL A 167 -11.15 23.00 10.17
C VAL A 167 -10.49 22.50 11.45
N PRO A 168 -11.15 22.58 12.61
CA PRO A 168 -10.54 22.15 13.88
C PRO A 168 -10.08 20.69 13.85
N ALA A 169 -8.92 20.41 14.43
CA ALA A 169 -8.35 19.06 14.52
C ALA A 169 -9.33 18.06 15.17
N GLU A 170 -10.06 18.50 16.20
CA GLU A 170 -11.05 17.65 16.88
C GLU A 170 -12.20 17.23 15.94
N ALA A 171 -12.58 18.09 14.99
CA ALA A 171 -13.62 17.74 14.01
C ALA A 171 -13.15 16.62 13.10
N CYS A 172 -11.90 16.66 12.62
CA CYS A 172 -11.29 15.59 11.82
C CYS A 172 -11.22 14.29 12.62
N LEU A 173 -10.74 14.34 13.86
CA LEU A 173 -10.64 13.16 14.74
C LEU A 173 -12.02 12.55 15.03
N ARG A 174 -13.02 13.38 15.29
CA ARG A 174 -14.40 12.91 15.52
C ARG A 174 -14.94 12.21 14.28
N ILE A 175 -14.85 12.84 13.12
CA ILE A 175 -15.35 12.27 11.85
C ILE A 175 -14.65 10.93 11.55
N ALA A 176 -13.33 10.88 11.70
CA ALA A 176 -12.57 9.64 11.47
C ALA A 176 -13.03 8.50 12.39
N ARG A 177 -13.27 8.80 13.68
CA ARG A 177 -13.75 7.80 14.64
C ARG A 177 -15.18 7.35 14.34
N GLU A 178 -16.07 8.27 14.00
CA GLU A 178 -17.45 7.96 13.62
C GLU A 178 -17.48 7.11 12.33
N PHE A 179 -16.63 7.44 11.36
CA PHE A 179 -16.50 6.66 10.12
C PHE A 179 -16.04 5.23 10.40
N ALA A 180 -14.97 5.07 11.18
CA ALA A 180 -14.45 3.75 11.54
C ALA A 180 -15.49 2.92 12.31
N LYS A 181 -16.18 3.54 13.29
CA LYS A 181 -17.23 2.88 14.06
C LYS A 181 -18.39 2.43 13.19
N ASN A 182 -18.87 3.29 12.28
CA ASN A 182 -19.96 2.91 11.37
C ASN A 182 -19.57 1.75 10.45
N SER A 183 -18.32 1.69 10.00
CA SER A 183 -17.82 0.56 9.22
C SER A 183 -17.82 -0.73 10.03
N GLU A 184 -17.41 -0.69 11.29
CA GLU A 184 -17.42 -1.84 12.21
C GLU A 184 -18.86 -2.30 12.52
N ASP A 185 -19.75 -1.36 12.88
CA ASP A 185 -21.14 -1.65 13.25
C ASP A 185 -21.96 -2.19 12.08
N SER A 186 -21.67 -1.78 10.84
CA SER A 186 -22.40 -2.19 9.63
C SER A 186 -21.87 -3.46 8.98
N GLN A 187 -20.80 -4.02 9.50
CA GLN A 187 -20.07 -5.15 8.91
C GLN A 187 -19.68 -4.93 7.45
N GLY A 188 -19.39 -3.68 7.09
CA GLY A 188 -18.79 -3.26 5.84
C GLY A 188 -19.73 -3.13 4.70
#